data_5d8217612fbf00f7019e9bde2547ef99
#
_entry.id   5d8217612fbf00f7019e9bde2547ef99
#
_cell.length_a   1.000
_cell.length_b   1.000
_cell.length_c   1.000
_cell.angle_alpha   90.00
_cell.angle_beta   90.00
_cell.angle_gamma   90.00
#
_symmetry.space_group_name_H-M   'P 1'
#
loop_
_entity.id
_entity.type
_entity.pdbx_description
1 polymer ?
#
loop_
_entity_poly.entity_id
_entity_poly.type
_entity_poly.pdbx_seq_one_letter_code
_entity_poly.pdbx_strand_id
1 'polypeptide(L)'
;MLKGALAASVTPLRDNGDVIDEDAFGPLVDFFVRAELDGVLALGTTGEGILLSVQERRRVADLFLQAAERRLQVAIHCGAQTTADTVTLAAHAAEVGADAVAVIAPPYFKLDERAQLAHLRAAAMACAPLPFYVYEFAAASGYAVAPSVLERLRDDAPNLAGLKVSDTPFESFRAYLLPGLDVFVGPEALIHDGMAAGAVGAVSALASAFPEAVAAVVREPSAARAARLGELRSAVERFPRQAALKWLLGVRGVPVSEDVRAPLRGLTLEERDELDAWAAQTASVSNSS
;
A
#
# COMPACT_ATOMS: atom_id res chain seq x y z
N MET A 1 -13.16 8.68 -6.87
CA MET A 1 -11.78 8.34 -7.30
C MET A 1 -10.83 8.61 -6.15
N LEU A 2 -9.85 7.75 -5.92
CA LEU A 2 -8.84 7.92 -4.87
C LEU A 2 -7.97 9.14 -5.16
N LYS A 3 -7.47 9.80 -4.11
CA LYS A 3 -6.51 10.93 -4.23
C LYS A 3 -5.81 11.16 -2.90
N GLY A 4 -4.70 11.91 -2.95
CA GLY A 4 -4.02 12.39 -1.74
C GLY A 4 -3.05 11.37 -1.14
N ALA A 5 -2.89 11.38 0.17
CA ALA A 5 -1.96 10.55 0.91
C ALA A 5 -2.65 9.29 1.47
N LEU A 6 -2.25 8.12 0.99
CA LEU A 6 -2.78 6.83 1.46
C LEU A 6 -1.67 6.02 2.16
N ALA A 7 -2.01 5.40 3.29
CA ALA A 7 -1.14 4.38 3.86
C ALA A 7 -1.24 3.08 3.06
N ALA A 8 -0.09 2.54 2.60
CA ALA A 8 -0.02 1.11 2.33
C ALA A 8 0.04 0.41 3.70
N SER A 9 -1.14 0.13 4.27
CA SER A 9 -1.29 -0.24 5.67
C SER A 9 -0.71 -1.62 5.97
N VAL A 10 -0.14 -1.77 7.16
CA VAL A 10 0.13 -3.07 7.77
C VAL A 10 -1.19 -3.79 8.06
N THR A 11 -1.15 -5.11 8.18
CA THR A 11 -2.26 -5.92 8.71
C THR A 11 -1.96 -6.29 10.16
N PRO A 12 -2.78 -5.88 11.13
CA PRO A 12 -2.62 -6.30 12.52
C PRO A 12 -2.73 -7.82 12.65
N LEU A 13 -1.69 -8.44 13.20
CA LEU A 13 -1.62 -9.86 13.48
C LEU A 13 -1.16 -10.07 14.91
N ARG A 14 -1.47 -11.23 15.50
CA ARG A 14 -1.04 -11.68 16.83
C ARG A 14 -0.69 -13.16 16.81
N ASP A 15 -0.23 -13.68 17.93
CA ASP A 15 0.11 -15.08 18.09
C ASP A 15 1.19 -15.54 17.07
N ASN A 16 2.31 -14.80 17.00
CA ASN A 16 3.41 -15.00 16.05
C ASN A 16 2.98 -14.86 14.57
N GLY A 17 1.94 -14.09 14.31
CA GLY A 17 1.43 -13.82 12.95
C GLY A 17 0.38 -14.83 12.46
N ASP A 18 -0.04 -15.79 13.27
CA ASP A 18 -0.99 -16.82 12.86
C ASP A 18 -2.44 -16.35 12.88
N VAL A 19 -2.76 -15.33 13.69
CA VAL A 19 -4.13 -14.85 13.91
C VAL A 19 -4.26 -13.38 13.54
N ILE A 20 -5.35 -13.01 12.87
CA ILE A 20 -5.71 -11.60 12.63
C ILE A 20 -6.11 -10.98 13.98
N ASP A 21 -5.49 -9.88 14.35
CA ASP A 21 -5.84 -9.11 15.54
C ASP A 21 -6.95 -8.12 15.20
N GLU A 22 -8.19 -8.59 15.30
CA GLU A 22 -9.37 -7.82 14.89
C GLU A 22 -9.57 -6.55 15.73
N ASP A 23 -9.21 -6.55 17.01
CA ASP A 23 -9.38 -5.43 17.92
C ASP A 23 -8.44 -4.25 17.60
N ALA A 24 -7.35 -4.50 16.91
CA ALA A 24 -6.35 -3.49 16.58
C ALA A 24 -6.72 -2.62 15.36
N PHE A 25 -7.72 -3.00 14.54
CA PHE A 25 -8.08 -2.24 13.34
C PHE A 25 -8.69 -0.87 13.65
N GLY A 26 -9.58 -0.80 14.66
CA GLY A 26 -10.16 0.46 15.10
C GLY A 26 -9.10 1.49 15.50
N PRO A 27 -8.23 1.19 16.48
CA PRO A 27 -7.14 2.07 16.89
C PRO A 27 -6.17 2.45 15.76
N LEU A 28 -5.86 1.52 14.84
CA LEU A 28 -4.99 1.78 13.69
C LEU A 28 -5.63 2.78 12.72
N VAL A 29 -6.90 2.59 12.38
CA VAL A 29 -7.62 3.52 11.50
C VAL A 29 -7.80 4.88 12.17
N ASP A 30 -8.10 4.93 13.46
CA ASP A 30 -8.20 6.18 14.23
C ASP A 30 -6.86 6.95 14.22
N PHE A 31 -5.74 6.24 14.26
CA PHE A 31 -4.43 6.85 14.14
C PHE A 31 -4.24 7.52 12.77
N PHE A 32 -4.65 6.87 11.68
CA PHE A 32 -4.59 7.44 10.33
C PHE A 32 -5.54 8.63 10.15
N VAL A 33 -6.75 8.56 10.71
CA VAL A 33 -7.72 9.66 10.69
C VAL A 33 -7.18 10.89 11.43
N ARG A 34 -6.59 10.71 12.64
CA ARG A 34 -5.99 11.82 13.40
C ARG A 34 -4.82 12.46 12.68
N ALA A 35 -4.08 11.70 11.88
CA ALA A 35 -2.98 12.19 11.05
C ALA A 35 -3.47 12.79 9.73
N GLU A 36 -4.77 12.86 9.53
CA GLU A 36 -5.42 13.42 8.33
C GLU A 36 -4.97 12.75 7.02
N LEU A 37 -4.74 11.43 7.02
CA LEU A 37 -4.61 10.70 5.76
C LEU A 37 -5.92 10.71 4.99
N ASP A 38 -5.82 10.68 3.66
CA ASP A 38 -6.99 10.61 2.78
C ASP A 38 -7.54 9.18 2.66
N GLY A 39 -6.68 8.16 2.90
CA GLY A 39 -7.12 6.77 2.79
C GLY A 39 -6.05 5.73 3.14
N VAL A 40 -6.42 4.48 2.88
CA VAL A 40 -5.55 3.31 3.02
C VAL A 40 -5.61 2.42 1.78
N LEU A 41 -4.50 1.78 1.44
CA LEU A 41 -4.45 0.59 0.60
C LEU A 41 -4.18 -0.60 1.53
N ALA A 42 -5.20 -1.38 1.80
CA ALA A 42 -5.13 -2.59 2.61
C ALA A 42 -4.63 -3.80 1.80
N LEU A 43 -4.01 -4.78 2.48
CA LEU A 43 -3.63 -6.08 1.90
C LEU A 43 -2.59 -6.03 0.77
N GLY A 44 -1.91 -4.89 0.60
CA GLY A 44 -0.76 -4.79 -0.31
C GLY A 44 0.48 -5.49 0.24
N THR A 45 1.64 -5.18 -0.33
CA THR A 45 2.95 -5.75 0.10
C THR A 45 3.24 -5.46 1.57
N THR A 46 2.98 -4.24 2.04
CA THR A 46 3.15 -3.86 3.45
C THR A 46 2.15 -4.57 4.36
N GLY A 47 0.95 -4.82 3.87
CA GLY A 47 -0.12 -5.52 4.58
C GLY A 47 -0.06 -7.04 4.47
N GLU A 48 1.05 -7.60 3.96
CA GLU A 48 1.31 -9.06 3.93
C GLU A 48 0.23 -9.86 3.16
N GLY A 49 -0.55 -9.19 2.30
CA GLY A 49 -1.75 -9.77 1.71
C GLY A 49 -1.52 -11.06 0.92
N ILE A 50 -0.36 -11.23 0.27
CA ILE A 50 -0.03 -12.45 -0.47
C ILE A 50 0.23 -13.67 0.44
N LEU A 51 0.48 -13.44 1.74
CA LEU A 51 0.73 -14.50 2.74
C LEU A 51 -0.53 -14.91 3.49
N LEU A 52 -1.64 -14.22 3.26
CA LEU A 52 -2.92 -14.51 3.87
C LEU A 52 -3.80 -15.33 2.92
N SER A 53 -4.59 -16.25 3.47
CA SER A 53 -5.59 -16.99 2.72
C SER A 53 -6.68 -16.06 2.14
N VAL A 54 -7.40 -16.50 1.13
CA VAL A 54 -8.53 -15.74 0.56
C VAL A 54 -9.55 -15.37 1.63
N GLN A 55 -9.83 -16.28 2.58
CA GLN A 55 -10.78 -16.03 3.67
C GLN A 55 -10.28 -14.94 4.63
N GLU A 56 -9.01 -15.00 5.04
CA GLU A 56 -8.40 -13.98 5.89
C GLU A 56 -8.37 -12.61 5.19
N ARG A 57 -8.04 -12.58 3.90
CA ARG A 57 -8.04 -11.32 3.12
C ARG A 57 -9.44 -10.70 3.03
N ARG A 58 -10.47 -11.51 2.86
CA ARG A 58 -11.87 -11.04 2.90
C ARG A 58 -12.18 -10.45 4.28
N ARG A 59 -11.82 -11.17 5.36
CA ARG A 59 -12.05 -10.68 6.73
C ARG A 59 -11.31 -9.36 7.01
N VAL A 60 -10.05 -9.22 6.58
CA VAL A 60 -9.27 -8.00 6.73
C VAL A 60 -9.90 -6.83 5.95
N ALA A 61 -10.42 -7.07 4.75
CA ALA A 61 -11.15 -6.06 3.99
C ALA A 61 -12.39 -5.55 4.75
N ASP A 62 -13.19 -6.47 5.31
CA ASP A 62 -14.35 -6.14 6.13
C ASP A 62 -13.96 -5.30 7.35
N LEU A 63 -12.88 -5.68 8.05
CA LEU A 63 -12.40 -4.99 9.26
C LEU A 63 -11.93 -3.56 8.96
N PHE A 64 -11.18 -3.35 7.87
CA PHE A 64 -10.79 -1.99 7.47
C PHE A 64 -11.98 -1.12 7.13
N LEU A 65 -12.95 -1.65 6.38
CA LEU A 65 -14.16 -0.92 6.01
C LEU A 65 -15.02 -0.58 7.22
N GLN A 66 -15.20 -1.53 8.15
CA GLN A 66 -15.89 -1.32 9.41
C GLN A 66 -15.20 -0.24 10.26
N ALA A 67 -13.87 -0.34 10.44
CA ALA A 67 -13.11 0.62 11.21
C ALA A 67 -13.08 2.01 10.57
N ALA A 68 -13.03 2.08 9.25
CA ALA A 68 -12.98 3.36 8.52
C ALA A 68 -14.27 4.16 8.65
N GLU A 69 -15.45 3.53 8.67
CA GLU A 69 -16.75 4.21 8.77
C GLU A 69 -16.88 5.40 7.79
N ARG A 70 -16.31 5.28 6.61
CA ARG A 70 -16.20 6.33 5.59
C ARG A 70 -15.40 7.59 6.00
N ARG A 71 -14.66 7.53 7.10
CA ARG A 71 -13.74 8.61 7.52
C ARG A 71 -12.46 8.65 6.69
N LEU A 72 -12.11 7.53 6.05
CA LEU A 72 -11.00 7.35 5.12
C LEU A 72 -11.47 6.60 3.89
N GLN A 73 -10.83 6.85 2.75
CA GLN A 73 -10.98 5.99 1.58
C GLN A 73 -10.28 4.64 1.82
N VAL A 74 -10.95 3.54 1.49
CA VAL A 74 -10.39 2.18 1.66
C VAL A 74 -10.28 1.51 0.30
N ALA A 75 -9.06 1.42 -0.22
CA ALA A 75 -8.73 0.60 -1.37
C ALA A 75 -8.27 -0.79 -0.91
N ILE A 76 -8.70 -1.83 -1.60
CA ILE A 76 -8.33 -3.21 -1.28
C ILE A 76 -7.43 -3.77 -2.38
N HIS A 77 -6.25 -4.25 -1.99
CA HIS A 77 -5.39 -5.00 -2.89
C HIS A 77 -5.90 -6.43 -3.02
N CYS A 78 -6.28 -6.82 -4.24
CA CYS A 78 -6.89 -8.12 -4.55
C CYS A 78 -5.96 -9.07 -5.34
N GLY A 79 -4.76 -8.60 -5.73
CA GLY A 79 -3.82 -9.44 -6.49
C GLY A 79 -3.46 -10.73 -5.75
N ALA A 80 -3.52 -11.87 -6.45
CA ALA A 80 -3.21 -13.21 -5.96
C ALA A 80 -2.47 -14.01 -7.02
N GLN A 81 -2.00 -15.21 -6.67
CA GLN A 81 -1.29 -16.08 -7.61
C GLN A 81 -2.15 -16.58 -8.76
N THR A 82 -3.45 -16.77 -8.52
CA THR A 82 -4.38 -17.24 -9.54
C THR A 82 -5.36 -16.13 -9.95
N THR A 83 -5.82 -16.17 -11.21
CA THR A 83 -6.88 -15.28 -11.67
C THR A 83 -8.19 -15.54 -10.91
N ALA A 84 -8.48 -16.78 -10.56
CA ALA A 84 -9.69 -17.16 -9.83
C ALA A 84 -9.75 -16.51 -8.45
N ASP A 85 -8.65 -16.57 -7.67
CA ASP A 85 -8.57 -15.94 -6.35
C ASP A 85 -8.63 -14.42 -6.46
N THR A 86 -7.92 -13.84 -7.45
CA THR A 86 -7.96 -12.39 -7.72
C THR A 86 -9.38 -11.91 -8.02
N VAL A 87 -10.11 -12.63 -8.88
CA VAL A 87 -11.52 -12.35 -9.21
C VAL A 87 -12.42 -12.45 -7.98
N THR A 88 -12.23 -13.52 -7.17
CA THR A 88 -13.00 -13.72 -5.93
C THR A 88 -12.80 -12.57 -4.95
N LEU A 89 -11.55 -12.12 -4.77
CA LEU A 89 -11.22 -11.01 -3.87
C LEU A 89 -11.73 -9.66 -4.41
N ALA A 90 -11.61 -9.43 -5.72
CA ALA A 90 -12.09 -8.20 -6.36
C ALA A 90 -13.63 -8.08 -6.29
N ALA A 91 -14.34 -9.18 -6.53
CA ALA A 91 -15.79 -9.23 -6.39
C ALA A 91 -16.24 -8.97 -4.94
N HIS A 92 -15.56 -9.59 -3.96
CA HIS A 92 -15.84 -9.34 -2.55
C HIS A 92 -15.61 -7.87 -2.17
N ALA A 93 -14.51 -7.26 -2.60
CA ALA A 93 -14.23 -5.85 -2.32
C ALA A 93 -15.36 -4.94 -2.85
N ALA A 94 -15.94 -5.26 -4.01
CA ALA A 94 -17.09 -4.54 -4.55
C ALA A 94 -18.36 -4.78 -3.71
N GLU A 95 -18.63 -6.01 -3.31
CA GLU A 95 -19.79 -6.40 -2.51
C GLU A 95 -19.81 -5.68 -1.15
N VAL A 96 -18.65 -5.56 -0.48
CA VAL A 96 -18.56 -4.94 0.85
C VAL A 96 -18.38 -3.42 0.81
N GLY A 97 -18.36 -2.82 -0.38
CA GLY A 97 -18.37 -1.37 -0.56
C GLY A 97 -17.03 -0.69 -0.37
N ALA A 98 -15.94 -1.32 -0.79
CA ALA A 98 -14.63 -0.66 -0.89
C ALA A 98 -14.70 0.55 -1.84
N ASP A 99 -13.77 1.51 -1.68
CA ASP A 99 -13.71 2.68 -2.56
C ASP A 99 -12.96 2.41 -3.87
N ALA A 100 -12.09 1.40 -3.87
CA ALA A 100 -11.35 0.96 -5.06
C ALA A 100 -10.73 -0.43 -4.87
N VAL A 101 -10.36 -1.04 -5.99
CA VAL A 101 -9.57 -2.27 -6.04
C VAL A 101 -8.22 -1.99 -6.69
N ALA A 102 -7.15 -2.56 -6.13
CA ALA A 102 -5.82 -2.56 -6.73
C ALA A 102 -5.33 -4.00 -6.95
N VAL A 103 -4.63 -4.25 -8.08
CA VAL A 103 -4.13 -5.58 -8.40
C VAL A 103 -2.71 -5.49 -8.94
N ILE A 104 -1.76 -6.16 -8.28
CA ILE A 104 -0.41 -6.41 -8.78
C ILE A 104 -0.42 -7.58 -9.76
N ALA A 105 0.46 -7.57 -10.76
CA ALA A 105 0.67 -8.73 -11.61
C ALA A 105 1.11 -9.95 -10.77
N PRO A 106 0.58 -11.17 -11.05
CA PRO A 106 0.91 -12.36 -10.25
C PRO A 106 2.42 -12.61 -10.24
N PRO A 107 3.07 -12.72 -9.06
CA PRO A 107 4.50 -12.98 -8.99
C PRO A 107 4.82 -14.44 -9.36
N TYR A 108 6.10 -14.75 -9.50
CA TYR A 108 6.70 -16.07 -9.74
C TYR A 108 6.75 -16.48 -11.23
N PHE A 109 5.62 -16.54 -11.94
CA PHE A 109 5.62 -16.82 -13.38
C PHE A 109 5.57 -15.52 -14.18
N LYS A 110 6.61 -15.27 -14.99
CA LYS A 110 6.59 -14.12 -15.89
C LYS A 110 5.54 -14.33 -16.99
N LEU A 111 4.46 -13.56 -16.90
CA LEU A 111 3.38 -13.58 -17.89
C LEU A 111 3.76 -12.75 -19.13
N ASP A 112 3.33 -13.21 -20.30
CA ASP A 112 3.32 -12.39 -21.49
C ASP A 112 2.20 -11.33 -21.45
N GLU A 113 2.23 -10.36 -22.36
CA GLU A 113 1.25 -9.27 -22.39
C GLU A 113 -0.20 -9.76 -22.54
N ARG A 114 -0.42 -10.84 -23.27
CA ARG A 114 -1.77 -11.41 -23.45
C ARG A 114 -2.31 -11.99 -22.15
N ALA A 115 -1.49 -12.72 -21.41
CA ALA A 115 -1.85 -13.30 -20.11
C ALA A 115 -2.02 -12.20 -19.05
N GLN A 116 -1.14 -11.17 -19.04
CA GLN A 116 -1.29 -10.01 -18.17
C GLN A 116 -2.62 -9.30 -18.41
N LEU A 117 -2.94 -8.97 -19.66
CA LEU A 117 -4.20 -8.32 -20.02
C LEU A 117 -5.41 -9.16 -19.61
N ALA A 118 -5.41 -10.45 -19.88
CA ALA A 118 -6.51 -11.34 -19.53
C ALA A 118 -6.74 -11.39 -18.02
N HIS A 119 -5.66 -11.47 -17.22
CA HIS A 119 -5.71 -11.47 -15.75
C HIS A 119 -6.25 -10.16 -15.19
N LEU A 120 -5.68 -9.02 -15.59
CA LEU A 120 -6.07 -7.69 -15.10
C LEU A 120 -7.51 -7.33 -15.52
N ARG A 121 -7.90 -7.66 -16.75
CA ARG A 121 -9.27 -7.49 -17.24
C ARG A 121 -10.28 -8.29 -16.43
N ALA A 122 -9.99 -9.56 -16.14
CA ALA A 122 -10.88 -10.39 -15.34
C ALA A 122 -11.11 -9.80 -13.95
N ALA A 123 -10.05 -9.29 -13.30
CA ALA A 123 -10.13 -8.61 -12.02
C ALA A 123 -10.93 -7.30 -12.08
N ALA A 124 -10.66 -6.46 -13.09
CA ALA A 124 -11.37 -5.19 -13.27
C ALA A 124 -12.86 -5.39 -13.49
N MET A 125 -13.24 -6.37 -14.32
CA MET A 125 -14.65 -6.71 -14.57
C MET A 125 -15.33 -7.26 -13.32
N ALA A 126 -14.62 -8.00 -12.47
CA ALA A 126 -15.19 -8.58 -11.25
C ALA A 126 -15.54 -7.53 -10.19
N CYS A 127 -14.86 -6.40 -10.15
CA CYS A 127 -15.15 -5.31 -9.23
C CYS A 127 -15.95 -4.16 -9.83
N ALA A 128 -16.31 -4.23 -11.12
CA ALA A 128 -17.06 -3.15 -11.76
C ALA A 128 -18.41 -2.88 -11.05
N PRO A 129 -18.82 -1.61 -10.83
CA PRO A 129 -18.23 -0.37 -11.37
C PRO A 129 -17.16 0.30 -10.48
N LEU A 130 -16.62 -0.37 -9.44
CA LEU A 130 -15.59 0.25 -8.60
C LEU A 130 -14.37 0.68 -9.43
N PRO A 131 -13.71 1.79 -9.07
CA PRO A 131 -12.43 2.17 -9.63
C PRO A 131 -11.40 1.05 -9.47
N PHE A 132 -10.75 0.67 -10.58
CA PHE A 132 -9.73 -0.35 -10.64
C PHE A 132 -8.37 0.30 -10.86
N TYR A 133 -7.37 -0.09 -10.08
CA TYR A 133 -5.99 0.39 -10.18
C TYR A 133 -5.04 -0.77 -10.44
N VAL A 134 -4.15 -0.62 -11.40
CA VAL A 134 -3.04 -1.55 -11.56
C VAL A 134 -1.95 -1.18 -10.56
N TYR A 135 -1.49 -2.16 -9.79
CA TYR A 135 -0.34 -1.98 -8.92
C TYR A 135 0.92 -2.44 -9.64
N GLU A 136 1.72 -1.47 -10.11
CA GLU A 136 3.00 -1.73 -10.74
C GLU A 136 4.13 -1.76 -9.71
N PHE A 137 4.80 -2.89 -9.65
CA PHE A 137 5.99 -3.11 -8.83
C PHE A 137 6.79 -4.27 -9.37
N ALA A 138 7.60 -4.02 -10.42
CA ALA A 138 8.37 -5.04 -11.12
C ALA A 138 9.32 -5.83 -10.20
N ALA A 139 9.89 -5.19 -9.17
CA ALA A 139 10.75 -5.86 -8.21
C ALA A 139 10.01 -6.92 -7.37
N ALA A 140 8.70 -6.77 -7.15
CA ALA A 140 7.91 -7.73 -6.38
C ALA A 140 7.27 -8.81 -7.27
N SER A 141 6.75 -8.43 -8.45
CA SER A 141 6.16 -9.38 -9.40
C SER A 141 7.20 -10.18 -10.20
N GLY A 142 8.42 -9.65 -10.32
CA GLY A 142 9.50 -10.22 -11.13
C GLY A 142 9.48 -9.75 -12.60
N TYR A 143 8.51 -8.92 -12.99
CA TYR A 143 8.37 -8.33 -14.33
C TYR A 143 7.42 -7.12 -14.29
N ALA A 144 7.55 -6.24 -15.24
CA ALA A 144 6.71 -5.05 -15.38
C ALA A 144 5.42 -5.34 -16.16
N VAL A 145 4.37 -4.55 -15.91
CA VAL A 145 3.20 -4.45 -16.76
C VAL A 145 3.53 -3.45 -17.89
N ALA A 146 3.56 -3.92 -19.13
CA ALA A 146 3.91 -3.06 -20.26
C ALA A 146 2.85 -1.94 -20.45
N PRO A 147 3.25 -0.70 -20.82
CA PRO A 147 2.29 0.37 -21.13
C PRO A 147 1.25 -0.04 -22.18
N SER A 148 1.64 -0.85 -23.19
CA SER A 148 0.73 -1.42 -24.20
C SER A 148 -0.41 -2.27 -23.60
N VAL A 149 -0.14 -2.96 -22.48
CA VAL A 149 -1.17 -3.72 -21.75
C VAL A 149 -2.17 -2.77 -21.09
N LEU A 150 -1.69 -1.66 -20.52
CA LEU A 150 -2.54 -0.65 -19.86
C LEU A 150 -3.42 0.09 -20.89
N GLU A 151 -2.89 0.42 -22.05
CA GLU A 151 -3.66 1.03 -23.14
C GLU A 151 -4.80 0.12 -23.59
N ARG A 152 -4.52 -1.17 -23.81
CA ARG A 152 -5.56 -2.16 -24.16
C ARG A 152 -6.54 -2.41 -23.02
N LEU A 153 -6.05 -2.46 -21.79
CA LEU A 153 -6.91 -2.64 -20.62
C LEU A 153 -7.92 -1.49 -20.47
N ARG A 154 -7.52 -0.25 -20.79
CA ARG A 154 -8.41 0.92 -20.75
C ARG A 154 -9.58 0.78 -21.72
N ASP A 155 -9.34 0.20 -22.89
CA ASP A 155 -10.39 -0.05 -23.89
C ASP A 155 -11.34 -1.17 -23.44
N ASP A 156 -10.80 -2.18 -22.73
CA ASP A 156 -11.51 -3.37 -22.31
C ASP A 156 -12.20 -3.25 -20.93
N ALA A 157 -11.75 -2.33 -20.08
CA ALA A 157 -12.22 -2.16 -18.70
C ALA A 157 -12.51 -0.67 -18.41
N PRO A 158 -13.75 -0.20 -18.60
CA PRO A 158 -14.10 1.21 -18.41
C PRO A 158 -13.89 1.73 -16.97
N ASN A 159 -13.78 0.85 -16.00
CA ASN A 159 -13.50 1.18 -14.61
C ASN A 159 -11.99 1.25 -14.28
N LEU A 160 -11.08 1.10 -15.25
CA LEU A 160 -9.66 1.37 -15.05
C LEU A 160 -9.48 2.86 -14.74
N ALA A 161 -9.17 3.15 -13.48
CA ALA A 161 -9.00 4.51 -12.98
C ALA A 161 -7.54 4.97 -12.99
N GLY A 162 -6.59 4.06 -12.80
CA GLY A 162 -5.20 4.45 -12.73
C GLY A 162 -4.23 3.37 -12.25
N LEU A 163 -3.12 3.83 -11.67
CA LEU A 163 -2.04 2.97 -11.21
C LEU A 163 -1.52 3.44 -9.83
N LYS A 164 -1.01 2.46 -9.07
CA LYS A 164 -0.03 2.72 -8.02
C LYS A 164 1.31 2.16 -8.49
N VAL A 165 2.33 3.01 -8.59
CA VAL A 165 3.64 2.65 -9.15
C VAL A 165 4.71 2.70 -8.07
N SER A 166 5.41 1.59 -7.85
CA SER A 166 6.48 1.46 -6.85
C SER A 166 7.88 1.30 -7.44
N ASP A 167 8.01 1.44 -8.75
CA ASP A 167 9.29 1.31 -9.43
C ASP A 167 10.17 2.56 -9.27
N THR A 168 11.46 2.33 -9.26
CA THR A 168 12.54 3.32 -9.24
C THR A 168 13.53 2.98 -10.35
N PRO A 169 14.32 3.95 -10.85
CA PRO A 169 14.33 5.39 -10.55
C PRO A 169 13.11 6.13 -11.11
N PHE A 170 13.11 7.47 -11.03
CA PHE A 170 11.99 8.32 -11.48
C PHE A 170 11.61 8.08 -12.94
N GLU A 171 12.55 7.79 -13.82
CA GLU A 171 12.29 7.48 -15.24
C GLU A 171 11.40 6.25 -15.39
N SER A 172 11.58 5.22 -14.56
CA SER A 172 10.73 4.03 -14.53
C SER A 172 9.31 4.37 -14.09
N PHE A 173 9.16 5.20 -13.05
CA PHE A 173 7.86 5.73 -12.61
C PHE A 173 7.19 6.57 -13.71
N ARG A 174 7.95 7.49 -14.32
CA ARG A 174 7.45 8.43 -15.33
C ARG A 174 6.82 7.74 -16.54
N ALA A 175 7.29 6.54 -16.89
CA ALA A 175 6.75 5.77 -18.01
C ALA A 175 5.25 5.41 -17.82
N TYR A 176 4.75 5.45 -16.59
CA TYR A 176 3.36 5.14 -16.24
C TYR A 176 2.45 6.37 -16.09
N LEU A 177 2.95 7.58 -16.27
CA LEU A 177 2.14 8.80 -16.30
C LEU A 177 1.37 8.89 -17.63
N LEU A 178 0.42 7.98 -17.82
CA LEU A 178 -0.37 7.88 -19.04
C LEU A 178 -1.57 8.85 -18.99
N PRO A 179 -1.87 9.56 -20.08
CA PRO A 179 -3.01 10.48 -20.12
C PRO A 179 -4.33 9.82 -19.75
N GLY A 180 -5.09 10.46 -18.85
CA GLY A 180 -6.41 10.00 -18.41
C GLY A 180 -6.38 8.89 -17.35
N LEU A 181 -5.21 8.53 -16.82
CA LEU A 181 -5.06 7.63 -15.69
C LEU A 181 -4.49 8.36 -14.47
N ASP A 182 -5.09 8.14 -13.30
CA ASP A 182 -4.58 8.62 -12.02
C ASP A 182 -3.37 7.79 -11.60
N VAL A 183 -2.25 8.42 -11.26
CA VAL A 183 -1.04 7.70 -10.85
C VAL A 183 -0.65 8.09 -9.43
N PHE A 184 -0.48 7.08 -8.58
CA PHE A 184 0.01 7.23 -7.21
C PHE A 184 1.49 6.86 -7.12
N VAL A 185 2.26 7.69 -6.43
CA VAL A 185 3.67 7.45 -6.15
C VAL A 185 3.82 6.45 -5.01
N GLY A 186 4.56 5.38 -5.22
CA GLY A 186 4.89 4.39 -4.18
C GLY A 186 6.16 4.72 -3.40
N PRO A 187 7.31 5.02 -4.08
CA PRO A 187 8.56 5.34 -3.42
C PRO A 187 8.53 6.76 -2.81
N GLU A 188 8.74 6.87 -1.51
CA GLU A 188 8.60 8.11 -0.76
C GLU A 188 9.54 9.22 -1.25
N ALA A 189 10.78 8.87 -1.62
CA ALA A 189 11.75 9.82 -2.17
C ALA A 189 11.31 10.46 -3.51
N LEU A 190 10.39 9.82 -4.23
CA LEU A 190 9.89 10.30 -5.53
C LEU A 190 8.58 11.10 -5.43
N ILE A 191 8.02 11.31 -4.21
CA ILE A 191 6.72 11.99 -4.07
C ILE A 191 6.75 13.39 -4.67
N HIS A 192 7.80 14.17 -4.38
CA HIS A 192 7.95 15.53 -4.92
C HIS A 192 7.94 15.54 -6.45
N ASP A 193 8.80 14.74 -7.07
CA ASP A 193 8.97 14.69 -8.53
C ASP A 193 7.73 14.10 -9.21
N GLY A 194 7.12 13.07 -8.60
CA GLY A 194 5.89 12.47 -9.09
C GLY A 194 4.71 13.44 -9.08
N MET A 195 4.53 14.17 -7.98
CA MET A 195 3.48 15.20 -7.87
C MET A 195 3.70 16.34 -8.87
N ALA A 196 4.94 16.80 -9.03
CA ALA A 196 5.31 17.80 -10.03
C ALA A 196 5.06 17.33 -11.47
N ALA A 197 5.15 16.01 -11.71
CA ALA A 197 4.89 15.41 -13.02
C ALA A 197 3.41 15.03 -13.25
N GLY A 198 2.50 15.29 -12.29
CA GLY A 198 1.06 15.08 -12.44
C GLY A 198 0.50 13.86 -11.72
N ALA A 199 1.23 13.23 -10.79
CA ALA A 199 0.66 12.22 -9.91
C ALA A 199 -0.44 12.85 -9.02
N VAL A 200 -1.45 12.04 -8.67
CA VAL A 200 -2.63 12.50 -7.89
C VAL A 200 -2.46 12.29 -6.38
N GLY A 201 -1.37 11.67 -5.97
CA GLY A 201 -1.10 11.37 -4.57
C GLY A 201 0.01 10.32 -4.39
N ALA A 202 0.09 9.78 -3.20
CA ALA A 202 1.05 8.73 -2.84
C ALA A 202 0.38 7.59 -2.08
N VAL A 203 0.86 6.36 -2.29
CA VAL A 203 0.51 5.19 -1.48
C VAL A 203 1.80 4.68 -0.83
N SER A 204 2.03 5.08 0.41
CA SER A 204 3.32 4.96 1.10
C SER A 204 3.29 3.90 2.20
N ALA A 205 4.32 3.06 2.27
CA ALA A 205 4.53 2.14 3.38
C ALA A 205 4.88 2.87 4.69
N LEU A 206 5.66 3.96 4.60
CA LEU A 206 5.99 4.79 5.76
C LEU A 206 4.76 5.42 6.39
N ALA A 207 3.70 5.70 5.62
CA ALA A 207 2.46 6.25 6.15
C ALA A 207 1.80 5.32 7.19
N SER A 208 2.18 4.03 7.27
CA SER A 208 1.75 3.16 8.37
C SER A 208 2.26 3.64 9.73
N ALA A 209 3.51 4.13 9.81
CA ALA A 209 4.11 4.56 11.08
C ALA A 209 4.33 6.09 11.18
N PHE A 210 4.43 6.78 10.04
CA PHE A 210 4.67 8.23 9.94
C PHE A 210 3.65 8.91 9.01
N PRO A 211 2.34 8.76 9.27
CA PRO A 211 1.30 9.25 8.36
C PRO A 211 1.34 10.77 8.17
N GLU A 212 1.63 11.55 9.23
CA GLU A 212 1.68 13.01 9.17
C GLU A 212 2.78 13.51 8.22
N ALA A 213 3.94 12.85 8.26
CA ALA A 213 5.07 13.21 7.42
C ALA A 213 4.74 12.98 5.92
N VAL A 214 4.07 11.87 5.61
CA VAL A 214 3.64 11.57 4.24
C VAL A 214 2.53 12.51 3.79
N ALA A 215 1.52 12.74 4.63
CA ALA A 215 0.43 13.69 4.33
C ALA A 215 0.97 15.09 4.05
N ALA A 216 1.93 15.56 4.84
CA ALA A 216 2.54 16.88 4.65
C ALA A 216 3.26 17.01 3.29
N VAL A 217 4.01 15.97 2.87
CA VAL A 217 4.72 16.00 1.57
C VAL A 217 3.74 15.94 0.40
N VAL A 218 2.65 15.19 0.52
CA VAL A 218 1.64 15.10 -0.55
C VAL A 218 0.86 16.41 -0.70
N ARG A 219 0.51 17.06 0.42
CA ARG A 219 -0.22 18.35 0.40
C ARG A 219 0.64 19.50 -0.07
N GLU A 220 1.88 19.55 0.38
CA GLU A 220 2.85 20.58 0.04
C GLU A 220 4.15 19.94 -0.45
N PRO A 221 4.22 19.51 -1.73
CA PRO A 221 5.38 18.84 -2.28
C PRO A 221 6.65 19.69 -2.15
N SER A 222 7.68 19.11 -1.54
CA SER A 222 8.98 19.73 -1.34
C SER A 222 10.08 18.70 -1.50
N ALA A 223 11.12 19.02 -2.26
CA ALA A 223 12.27 18.14 -2.45
C ALA A 223 12.95 17.78 -1.10
N ALA A 224 13.07 18.75 -0.19
CA ALA A 224 13.66 18.52 1.12
C ALA A 224 12.82 17.55 1.98
N ARG A 225 11.48 17.72 2.01
CA ARG A 225 10.59 16.81 2.73
C ARG A 225 10.59 15.40 2.10
N ALA A 226 10.58 15.29 0.77
CA ALA A 226 10.66 14.01 0.07
C ALA A 226 12.00 13.30 0.33
N ALA A 227 13.11 14.03 0.31
CA ALA A 227 14.42 13.49 0.68
C ALA A 227 14.43 12.96 2.13
N ARG A 228 13.82 13.71 3.06
CA ARG A 228 13.67 13.26 4.45
C ARG A 228 12.85 11.98 4.57
N LEU A 229 11.76 11.84 3.83
CA LEU A 229 11.01 10.57 3.77
C LEU A 229 11.87 9.43 3.20
N GLY A 230 12.70 9.70 2.19
CA GLY A 230 13.65 8.74 1.65
C GLY A 230 14.67 8.26 2.71
N GLU A 231 15.16 9.16 3.56
CA GLU A 231 16.03 8.81 4.70
C GLU A 231 15.31 7.95 5.73
N LEU A 232 14.09 8.33 6.13
CA LEU A 232 13.26 7.54 7.04
C LEU A 232 13.00 6.15 6.48
N ARG A 233 12.69 6.06 5.19
CA ARG A 233 12.49 4.79 4.49
C ARG A 233 13.75 3.92 4.53
N SER A 234 14.89 4.48 4.20
CA SER A 234 16.18 3.77 4.21
C SER A 234 16.55 3.27 5.61
N ALA A 235 16.23 4.04 6.65
CA ALA A 235 16.44 3.62 8.03
C ALA A 235 15.57 2.43 8.42
N VAL A 236 14.28 2.45 8.08
CA VAL A 236 13.34 1.34 8.36
C VAL A 236 13.69 0.09 7.56
N GLU A 237 14.21 0.22 6.34
CA GLU A 237 14.58 -0.92 5.49
C GLU A 237 15.85 -1.68 5.93
N ARG A 238 16.57 -1.19 6.93
CA ARG A 238 17.64 -1.94 7.59
C ARG A 238 17.12 -3.09 8.43
N PHE A 239 15.83 -3.10 8.74
CA PHE A 239 15.13 -4.08 9.56
C PHE A 239 14.11 -4.88 8.72
N PRO A 240 13.56 -5.99 9.24
CA PRO A 240 12.37 -6.63 8.70
C PRO A 240 11.23 -5.62 8.65
N ARG A 241 11.01 -5.03 7.47
CA ARG A 241 10.20 -3.80 7.31
C ARG A 241 8.82 -3.88 7.93
N GLN A 242 8.08 -4.98 7.72
CA GLN A 242 6.71 -5.12 8.24
C GLN A 242 6.71 -5.12 9.78
N ALA A 243 7.61 -5.90 10.39
CA ALA A 243 7.77 -5.94 11.85
C ALA A 243 8.21 -4.57 12.40
N ALA A 244 9.17 -3.90 11.73
CA ALA A 244 9.64 -2.58 12.13
C ALA A 244 8.53 -1.51 12.08
N LEU A 245 7.70 -1.50 11.05
CA LEU A 245 6.56 -0.58 10.96
C LEU A 245 5.52 -0.83 12.05
N LYS A 246 5.23 -2.10 12.35
CA LYS A 246 4.32 -2.48 13.44
C LYS A 246 4.90 -2.12 14.83
N TRP A 247 6.20 -2.37 15.05
CA TRP A 247 6.89 -1.94 16.27
C TRP A 247 6.78 -0.43 16.47
N LEU A 248 7.06 0.35 15.44
CA LEU A 248 6.97 1.81 15.47
C LEU A 248 5.54 2.30 15.74
N LEU A 249 4.50 1.61 15.26
CA LEU A 249 3.12 1.88 15.65
C LEU A 249 2.92 1.69 17.16
N GLY A 250 3.45 0.61 17.74
CA GLY A 250 3.43 0.36 19.18
C GLY A 250 4.12 1.49 19.96
N VAL A 251 5.31 1.92 19.55
CA VAL A 251 6.03 3.07 20.13
C VAL A 251 5.18 4.36 20.09
N ARG A 252 4.34 4.49 19.08
CA ARG A 252 3.41 5.63 18.90
C ARG A 252 2.06 5.45 19.59
N GLY A 253 1.92 4.41 20.42
CA GLY A 253 0.73 4.15 21.23
C GLY A 253 -0.43 3.50 20.47
N VAL A 254 -0.19 2.96 19.27
CA VAL A 254 -1.18 2.16 18.55
C VAL A 254 -1.04 0.70 18.97
N PRO A 255 -2.07 0.02 19.47
CA PRO A 255 -1.97 -1.34 20.01
C PRO A 255 -1.92 -2.40 18.89
N VAL A 256 -0.87 -2.36 18.09
CA VAL A 256 -0.58 -3.34 17.03
C VAL A 256 0.65 -4.13 17.46
N SER A 257 0.53 -5.46 17.51
CA SER A 257 1.70 -6.34 17.70
C SER A 257 2.65 -6.26 16.51
N GLU A 258 3.95 -6.42 16.76
CA GLU A 258 4.97 -6.51 15.71
C GLU A 258 4.92 -7.81 14.90
N ASP A 259 4.05 -8.74 15.28
CA ASP A 259 3.91 -10.05 14.68
C ASP A 259 3.66 -9.97 13.16
N VAL A 260 4.35 -10.81 12.42
CA VAL A 260 4.26 -10.90 10.96
C VAL A 260 3.98 -12.33 10.53
N ARG A 261 3.33 -12.48 9.40
CA ARG A 261 3.02 -13.79 8.82
C ARG A 261 4.30 -14.48 8.29
N ALA A 262 4.54 -15.71 8.72
CA ALA A 262 5.61 -16.53 8.13
C ALA A 262 5.44 -16.66 6.60
N PRO A 263 6.53 -16.64 5.80
CA PRO A 263 7.94 -16.77 6.18
C PRO A 263 8.64 -15.46 6.59
N LEU A 264 7.93 -14.36 6.74
CA LEU A 264 8.52 -13.14 7.29
C LEU A 264 8.92 -13.40 8.75
N ARG A 265 9.92 -12.66 9.23
CA ARG A 265 10.39 -12.76 10.61
C ARG A 265 10.14 -11.46 11.39
N GLY A 266 9.94 -11.62 12.69
CA GLY A 266 9.94 -10.50 13.64
C GLY A 266 11.33 -9.87 13.82
N LEU A 267 11.38 -8.83 14.65
CA LEU A 267 12.62 -8.18 15.07
C LEU A 267 13.35 -9.06 16.12
N THR A 268 14.68 -9.07 16.09
CA THR A 268 15.50 -9.56 17.23
C THR A 268 15.49 -8.53 18.36
N LEU A 269 15.94 -8.91 19.55
CA LEU A 269 16.07 -7.97 20.67
C LEU A 269 17.01 -6.80 20.34
N GLU A 270 18.13 -7.10 19.70
CA GLU A 270 19.09 -6.08 19.26
C GLU A 270 18.51 -5.11 18.23
N GLU A 271 17.73 -5.65 17.27
CA GLU A 271 17.03 -4.82 16.27
C GLU A 271 15.97 -3.92 16.91
N ARG A 272 15.27 -4.37 17.95
CA ARG A 272 14.32 -3.55 18.71
C ARG A 272 15.03 -2.41 19.44
N ASP A 273 16.12 -2.71 20.17
CA ASP A 273 16.90 -1.71 20.89
C ASP A 273 17.47 -0.65 19.93
N GLU A 274 17.96 -1.07 18.75
CA GLU A 274 18.46 -0.18 17.71
C GLU A 274 17.34 0.69 17.13
N LEU A 275 16.17 0.10 16.87
CA LEU A 275 15.01 0.82 16.30
C LEU A 275 14.43 1.83 17.31
N ASP A 276 14.39 1.49 18.60
CA ASP A 276 13.96 2.39 19.69
C ASP A 276 14.91 3.58 19.84
N ALA A 277 16.22 3.32 19.83
CA ALA A 277 17.21 4.40 19.90
C ALA A 277 17.10 5.34 18.69
N TRP A 278 16.88 4.80 17.49
CA TRP A 278 16.66 5.58 16.28
C TRP A 278 15.35 6.39 16.34
N ALA A 279 14.26 5.79 16.80
CA ALA A 279 12.96 6.45 16.92
C ALA A 279 13.01 7.63 17.91
N ALA A 280 13.68 7.46 19.06
CA ALA A 280 13.88 8.51 20.04
C ALA A 280 14.66 9.71 19.49
N GLN A 281 15.72 9.46 18.70
CA GLN A 281 16.48 10.51 18.02
C GLN A 281 15.64 11.26 16.99
N THR A 282 14.82 10.53 16.22
CA THR A 282 13.97 11.10 15.18
C THR A 282 12.87 11.99 15.76
N ALA A 283 12.26 11.59 16.88
CA ALA A 283 11.23 12.36 17.59
C ALA A 283 11.80 13.67 18.17
N SER A 284 13.04 13.69 18.66
CA SER A 284 13.67 14.89 19.22
C SER A 284 13.95 15.96 18.16
N VAL A 285 14.25 15.56 16.93
CA VAL A 285 14.51 16.49 15.81
C VAL A 285 13.21 17.11 15.27
N SER A 286 12.10 16.38 15.31
CA SER A 286 10.80 16.88 14.83
C SER A 286 10.18 17.96 15.74
N ASN A 287 10.58 18.02 17.02
CA ASN A 287 10.10 19.02 18.00
C ASN A 287 10.94 20.32 18.00
N SER A 288 11.99 20.39 17.19
CA SER A 288 12.94 21.51 17.15
C SER A 288 12.86 22.34 15.87
N SER A 289 11.90 22.06 14.99
CA SER A 289 11.62 22.75 13.72
C SER A 289 10.21 23.31 13.72
#